data_b05309fcb48425b1596ef54c4d2c3071
#
_entry.id   b05309fcb48425b1596ef54c4d2c3071
#
_cell.length_a   1.000
_cell.length_b   1.000
_cell.length_c   1.000
_cell.angle_alpha   90.00
_cell.angle_beta   90.00
_cell.angle_gamma   90.00
#
_symmetry.space_group_name_H-M   'P 1'
#
loop_
_entity.id
_entity.type
_entity.pdbx_description
1 polymer ?
#
loop_
_entity_poly.entity_id
_entity_poly.type
_entity_poly.pdbx_seq_one_letter_code
_entity_poly.pdbx_strand_id
1 'polypeptide(L)' 'MTDNELLRLIKMVNQIAENFDNGGAEDEVATQVLDHVNRFWAPSMKFKVARYAESDGSMLSPPSRLAVLLIDQSKKA' A
#
# COMPACT_ATOMS: atom_id res chain seq x y z
N MET A 1 -13.68 -16.36 1.07
CA MET A 1 -14.68 -15.32 0.89
C MET A 1 -13.99 -13.99 0.59
N THR A 2 -14.51 -13.26 -0.37
CA THR A 2 -13.87 -12.02 -0.80
C THR A 2 -14.20 -10.89 0.18
N ASP A 3 -13.17 -10.18 0.63
CA ASP A 3 -13.33 -9.03 1.49
C ASP A 3 -13.44 -7.78 0.61
N ASN A 4 -14.64 -7.23 0.50
CA ASN A 4 -14.89 -6.09 -0.38
C ASN A 4 -14.12 -4.84 0.06
N GLU A 5 -13.95 -4.66 1.36
CA GLU A 5 -13.16 -3.54 1.85
C GLU A 5 -11.70 -3.68 1.44
N LEU A 6 -11.16 -4.88 1.57
CA LEU A 6 -9.78 -5.13 1.18
C LEU A 6 -9.58 -4.86 -0.31
N LEU A 7 -10.50 -5.32 -1.15
CA LEU A 7 -10.41 -5.08 -2.59
C LEU A 7 -10.41 -3.59 -2.90
N ARG A 8 -11.24 -2.83 -2.19
CA ARG A 8 -11.28 -1.38 -2.36
C ARG A 8 -9.95 -0.75 -1.96
N LEU A 9 -9.39 -1.19 -0.83
CA LEU A 9 -8.11 -0.66 -0.37
C LEU A 9 -6.98 -0.96 -1.35
N ILE A 10 -6.99 -2.16 -1.92
CA ILE A 10 -6.01 -2.55 -2.93
C ILE A 10 -6.11 -1.62 -4.15
N LYS A 11 -7.34 -1.40 -4.63
CA LYS A 11 -7.53 -0.50 -5.77
C LYS A 11 -7.06 0.91 -5.45
N MET A 12 -7.36 1.38 -4.24
CA MET A 12 -7.00 2.73 -3.83
C MET A 12 -5.48 2.91 -3.78
N VAL A 13 -4.78 1.97 -3.17
CA VAL A 13 -3.33 2.10 -3.05
C VAL A 13 -2.65 1.99 -4.42
N ASN A 14 -3.15 1.13 -5.29
CA ASN A 14 -2.63 1.03 -6.65
C ASN A 14 -2.86 2.33 -7.41
N GLN A 15 -4.01 2.95 -7.23
CA GLN A 15 -4.32 4.22 -7.87
C GLN A 15 -3.39 5.32 -7.37
N ILE A 16 -3.14 5.35 -6.07
CA ILE A 16 -2.21 6.31 -5.49
C ILE A 16 -0.83 6.14 -6.09
N ALA A 17 -0.39 4.90 -6.22
CA ALA A 17 0.92 4.60 -6.80
C ALA A 17 1.00 5.10 -8.25
N GLU A 18 -0.06 4.89 -9.02
CA GLU A 18 -0.09 5.38 -10.40
C GLU A 18 0.02 6.90 -10.45
N ASN A 19 -0.65 7.58 -9.53
CA ASN A 19 -0.62 9.04 -9.51
C ASN A 19 0.77 9.59 -9.21
N PHE A 20 1.55 8.88 -8.42
CA PHE A 20 2.90 9.31 -8.08
C PHE A 20 3.94 8.81 -9.07
N ASP A 21 3.57 7.90 -9.95
CA ASP A 21 4.50 7.31 -10.90
C ASP A 21 4.76 8.28 -12.05
N ASN A 22 5.91 8.91 -12.03
CA ASN A 22 6.31 9.87 -13.06
C ASN A 22 7.56 9.42 -13.79
N GLY A 23 7.80 8.12 -13.83
CA GLY A 23 8.99 7.58 -14.48
C GLY A 23 10.17 7.42 -13.54
N GLY A 24 9.99 7.72 -12.26
CA GLY A 24 11.04 7.55 -11.26
C GLY A 24 11.22 6.12 -10.83
N ALA A 25 12.14 5.93 -9.90
CA ALA A 25 12.43 4.60 -9.37
C ALA A 25 11.25 4.09 -8.53
N GLU A 26 11.10 2.78 -8.51
CA GLU A 26 10.01 2.12 -7.79
C GLU A 26 10.00 2.48 -6.31
N ASP A 27 11.19 2.52 -5.68
CA ASP A 27 11.28 2.84 -4.26
C ASP A 27 10.93 4.29 -3.98
N GLU A 28 11.17 5.19 -4.93
CA GLU A 28 10.75 6.58 -4.77
C GLU A 28 9.23 6.70 -4.78
N VAL A 29 8.58 6.00 -5.71
CA VAL A 29 7.14 5.96 -5.78
C VAL A 29 6.58 5.36 -4.50
N ALA A 30 7.17 4.27 -4.04
CA ALA A 30 6.72 3.61 -2.82
C ALA A 30 6.83 4.53 -1.60
N THR A 31 7.89 5.31 -1.51
CA THR A 31 8.05 6.26 -0.40
C THR A 31 6.94 7.30 -0.39
N GLN A 32 6.57 7.79 -1.56
CA GLN A 32 5.49 8.77 -1.66
C GLN A 32 4.14 8.14 -1.32
N VAL A 33 3.90 6.91 -1.78
CA VAL A 33 2.68 6.19 -1.45
C VAL A 33 2.58 5.97 0.06
N LEU A 34 3.69 5.55 0.67
CA LEU A 34 3.74 5.30 2.10
C LEU A 34 3.42 6.57 2.88
N ASP A 35 4.00 7.69 2.49
CA ASP A 35 3.76 8.96 3.15
C ASP A 35 2.27 9.34 3.06
N HIS A 36 1.69 9.19 1.87
CA HIS A 36 0.28 9.49 1.67
C HIS A 36 -0.62 8.62 2.56
N VAL A 37 -0.36 7.33 2.55
CA VAL A 37 -1.17 6.38 3.31
C VAL A 37 -1.04 6.64 4.81
N ASN A 38 0.18 6.91 5.28
CA ASN A 38 0.39 7.20 6.69
C ASN A 38 -0.33 8.45 7.15
N ARG A 39 -0.50 9.42 6.26
CA ARG A 39 -1.16 10.68 6.61
C ARG A 39 -2.68 10.60 6.57
N PHE A 40 -3.22 9.84 5.61
CA PHE A 40 -4.65 9.93 5.29
C PHE A 40 -5.45 8.68 5.60
N TRP A 41 -4.80 7.53 5.77
CA TRP A 41 -5.51 6.28 6.02
C TRP A 41 -5.61 5.99 7.50
N ALA A 42 -6.77 5.48 7.93
CA ALA A 42 -6.94 5.04 9.31
C ALA A 42 -6.04 3.83 9.59
N PRO A 43 -5.61 3.66 10.86
CA PRO A 43 -4.76 2.51 11.21
C PRO A 43 -5.35 1.15 10.80
N SER A 44 -6.65 0.98 10.92
CA SER A 44 -7.29 -0.29 10.55
C SER A 44 -7.17 -0.56 9.05
N MET A 45 -7.25 0.48 8.23
CA MET A 45 -7.09 0.34 6.78
C MET A 45 -5.66 -0.06 6.43
N LYS A 46 -4.69 0.60 7.04
CA LYS A 46 -3.28 0.29 6.81
C LYS A 46 -2.97 -1.14 7.23
N PHE A 47 -3.45 -1.52 8.40
CA PHE A 47 -3.20 -2.86 8.93
C PHE A 47 -3.76 -3.94 8.00
N LYS A 48 -4.98 -3.74 7.53
CA LYS A 48 -5.64 -4.72 6.67
C LYS A 48 -4.87 -4.97 5.37
N VAL A 49 -4.45 -3.90 4.71
CA VAL A 49 -3.73 -4.04 3.44
C VAL A 49 -2.32 -4.55 3.67
N ALA A 50 -1.69 -4.20 4.79
CA ALA A 50 -0.35 -4.71 5.12
C ALA A 50 -0.37 -6.22 5.34
N ARG A 51 -1.39 -6.71 6.05
CA ARG A 51 -1.53 -8.14 6.25
C ARG A 51 -1.73 -8.89 4.93
N TYR A 52 -2.50 -8.30 4.03
CA TYR A 52 -2.68 -8.89 2.72
C TYR A 52 -1.35 -8.98 1.97
N ALA A 53 -0.55 -7.93 2.02
CA ALA A 53 0.73 -7.91 1.33
C ALA A 53 1.68 -8.99 1.84
N GLU A 54 1.62 -9.29 3.12
CA GLU A 54 2.45 -10.33 3.72
C GLU A 54 2.00 -11.72 3.30
N SER A 55 0.72 -11.91 3.06
CA SER A 55 0.22 -13.23 2.70
C SER A 55 0.28 -13.48 1.20
N ASP A 56 -0.53 -12.78 0.43
CA ASP A 56 -0.63 -12.97 -1.01
C ASP A 56 0.03 -11.83 -1.79
N GLY A 57 -0.50 -10.63 -1.64
CA GLY A 57 0.07 -9.44 -2.25
C GLY A 57 0.01 -9.39 -3.77
N SER A 58 -0.59 -10.40 -4.41
CA SER A 58 -0.52 -10.55 -5.86
C SER A 58 -1.24 -9.44 -6.62
N MET A 59 -2.25 -8.81 -6.01
CA MET A 59 -3.03 -7.78 -6.68
C MET A 59 -2.43 -6.39 -6.51
N LEU A 60 -1.38 -6.25 -5.71
CA LEU A 60 -0.71 -4.98 -5.51
C LEU A 60 0.33 -4.76 -6.60
N SER A 61 0.37 -3.54 -7.15
CA SER A 61 1.44 -3.18 -8.10
C SER A 61 2.78 -3.17 -7.34
N PRO A 62 3.92 -3.29 -8.05
CA PRO A 62 5.23 -3.34 -7.38
C PRO A 62 5.47 -2.19 -6.39
N PRO A 63 5.26 -0.91 -6.75
CA PRO A 63 5.47 0.16 -5.76
C PRO A 63 4.45 0.12 -4.63
N SER A 64 3.21 -0.29 -4.91
CA SER A 64 2.19 -0.41 -3.87
C SER A 64 2.58 -1.47 -2.86
N ARG A 65 3.04 -2.61 -3.35
CA ARG A 65 3.44 -3.70 -2.47
C ARG A 65 4.61 -3.30 -1.58
N LEU A 66 5.59 -2.64 -2.17
CA LEU A 66 6.75 -2.17 -1.41
C LEU A 66 6.32 -1.18 -0.32
N ALA A 67 5.45 -0.23 -0.67
CA ALA A 67 4.96 0.75 0.28
C ALA A 67 4.21 0.10 1.43
N VAL A 68 3.34 -0.85 1.11
CA VAL A 68 2.51 -1.50 2.10
C VAL A 68 3.35 -2.35 3.05
N LEU A 69 4.39 -2.99 2.53
CA LEU A 69 5.31 -3.76 3.38
C LEU A 69 6.06 -2.84 4.36
N LEU A 70 6.36 -1.62 3.93
CA LEU A 70 7.00 -0.63 4.80
C LEU A 70 6.06 -0.15 5.90
N ILE A 71 4.76 -0.10 5.64
CA ILE A 71 3.79 0.21 6.68
C ILE A 71 3.92 -0.78 7.84
N ASP A 72 4.01 -2.05 7.52
CA ASP A 72 4.12 -3.08 8.55
C ASP A 72 5.37 -2.88 9.40
N GLN A 73 6.49 -2.54 8.77
CA GLN A 73 7.73 -2.29 9.47
C GLN A 73 7.62 -1.09 10.42
N SER A 74 6.98 -0.02 9.94
CA SER A 74 6.77 1.17 10.75
C SER A 74 5.94 0.87 11.98
N LYS A 75 4.99 -0.02 11.84
CA LYS A 75 4.10 -0.36 12.93
C LYS A 75 4.81 -1.08 14.07
N LYS A 76 5.87 -1.79 13.76
CA LYS A 76 6.63 -2.53 14.76
C LYS A 76 7.60 -1.66 15.55
N ALA A 77 7.91 -0.51 15.03
CA ALA A 77 8.88 0.40 15.66
C ALA A 77 8.34 1.02 16.94
#